data_421ca262219fe8282f6493abd77ca887
#
_entry.id   421ca262219fe8282f6493abd77ca887
#
_cell.length_a   1.000
_cell.length_b   1.000
_cell.length_c   1.000
_cell.angle_alpha   90.00
_cell.angle_beta   90.00
_cell.angle_gamma   90.00
#
_symmetry.space_group_name_H-M   'P 1'
#
loop_
_entity.id
_entity.type
_entity.pdbx_description
1 polymer ?
#
loop_
_entity_poly.entity_id
_entity_poly.type
_entity_poly.pdbx_seq_one_letter_code
_entity_poly.pdbx_strand_id
1 'polypeptide(L)'
;MVKKIEILGLGAGDLEQLPFGVYKKLVGSSHIYLRTKEHPVVTELETEGLHYSSFDSIYEKHDQFEEVYQEIVKTLLDKAQSESIIYAVPGHPLVAERTVQLLLEKGPKREVEIIIGGGQSFIDSLFQSLKIDPIDGFQLLDGTLLEGNQLQVNQHIIISQVYDQFVASEVKLTLMERLPDDYEVYIVTAAGSKNESIEKVPLYELDRRVTINNLTSIYIPPVEDEQILLKNFSKLREIIAVLRGPNGCPWDKEQTHESLKKYLIEETYEVIEAIDSGDIDHLIEELGDVLLQVMLHAQIGEDDGYFSVEDVIEGLSAKMIRRHPHVFGSVKADNAEEVVRNWQEIKKLEKGEAPKSLLSGVSKSLPNLLRAYELQKKAAKVGFDWQDITPALEKVKEELLEFENELNGSDEQKLLAKGEFGDLLFAFVNVARFLDIHPEEALFETNEKFIRRFNYVEEKVKGSGKAFAEHTLESLDQFWDEAKLKGL
;
A
#
# COMPACT_ATOMS: atom_id res chain seq x y z
N MET A 1 30.03 -44.29 -10.40
CA MET A 1 29.27 -43.46 -11.37
C MET A 1 28.84 -42.22 -10.65
N VAL A 2 28.88 -41.07 -11.31
CA VAL A 2 28.34 -39.82 -10.73
C VAL A 2 26.82 -39.95 -10.66
N LYS A 3 26.28 -39.84 -9.46
CA LYS A 3 24.80 -39.85 -9.22
C LYS A 3 24.25 -38.52 -9.70
N LYS A 4 23.55 -38.51 -10.83
CA LYS A 4 23.01 -37.26 -11.39
C LYS A 4 21.63 -37.41 -11.96
N ILE A 5 20.87 -36.32 -11.86
CA ILE A 5 19.61 -36.11 -12.58
C ILE A 5 19.80 -34.91 -13.49
N GLU A 6 19.68 -35.14 -14.81
CA GLU A 6 19.67 -34.07 -15.77
C GLU A 6 18.21 -33.75 -16.12
N ILE A 7 17.81 -32.51 -15.87
CA ILE A 7 16.40 -32.08 -16.07
C ILE A 7 16.31 -31.35 -17.40
N LEU A 8 15.43 -31.80 -18.29
CA LEU A 8 15.24 -31.24 -19.62
C LEU A 8 13.82 -30.70 -19.75
N GLY A 9 13.66 -29.58 -20.45
CA GLY A 9 12.38 -29.02 -20.80
C GLY A 9 11.91 -29.49 -22.18
N LEU A 10 10.67 -29.95 -22.25
CA LEU A 10 10.04 -30.42 -23.50
C LEU A 10 9.49 -29.24 -24.34
N GLY A 11 9.56 -28.01 -23.85
CA GLY A 11 8.95 -26.87 -24.53
C GLY A 11 7.45 -26.78 -24.32
N ALA A 12 6.81 -25.84 -24.99
CA ALA A 12 5.36 -25.63 -24.95
C ALA A 12 4.62 -26.18 -26.17
N GLY A 13 5.33 -26.47 -27.23
CA GLY A 13 4.78 -26.85 -28.51
C GLY A 13 5.13 -28.28 -28.96
N ASP A 14 5.25 -28.43 -30.24
CA ASP A 14 5.58 -29.69 -30.96
C ASP A 14 7.11 -29.85 -31.14
N LEU A 15 7.49 -30.89 -31.90
CA LEU A 15 8.89 -31.27 -32.12
C LEU A 15 9.69 -30.18 -32.83
N GLU A 16 9.08 -29.37 -33.68
CA GLU A 16 9.77 -28.28 -34.39
C GLU A 16 10.28 -27.18 -33.43
N GLN A 17 9.69 -27.05 -32.26
CA GLN A 17 10.08 -26.10 -31.24
C GLN A 17 11.05 -26.70 -30.18
N LEU A 18 11.29 -28.02 -30.24
CA LEU A 18 12.21 -28.66 -29.29
C LEU A 18 13.66 -28.26 -29.59
N PRO A 19 14.41 -27.67 -28.65
CA PRO A 19 15.82 -27.33 -28.88
C PRO A 19 16.61 -28.60 -29.30
N PHE A 20 17.37 -28.51 -30.37
CA PHE A 20 18.12 -29.63 -30.91
C PHE A 20 19.06 -30.33 -29.92
N GLY A 21 19.62 -29.56 -28.98
CA GLY A 21 20.42 -30.12 -27.88
C GLY A 21 19.62 -30.99 -26.92
N VAL A 22 18.36 -30.63 -26.66
CA VAL A 22 17.41 -31.42 -25.83
C VAL A 22 17.01 -32.69 -26.56
N TYR A 23 16.62 -32.55 -27.83
CA TYR A 23 16.32 -33.68 -28.68
C TYR A 23 17.44 -34.75 -28.70
N LYS A 24 18.69 -34.35 -28.95
CA LYS A 24 19.85 -35.27 -28.95
C LYS A 24 20.03 -36.01 -27.62
N LYS A 25 19.80 -35.33 -26.49
CA LYS A 25 19.94 -35.95 -25.17
C LYS A 25 18.82 -36.95 -24.91
N LEU A 26 17.58 -36.65 -25.32
CA LEU A 26 16.45 -37.56 -25.19
C LEU A 26 16.66 -38.80 -26.02
N VAL A 27 16.94 -38.68 -27.33
CA VAL A 27 17.15 -39.81 -28.21
C VAL A 27 18.40 -40.65 -27.88
N GLY A 28 19.41 -40.02 -27.28
CA GLY A 28 20.68 -40.68 -26.90
C GLY A 28 20.69 -41.31 -25.49
N SER A 29 19.59 -41.29 -24.75
CA SER A 29 19.52 -41.81 -23.36
C SER A 29 18.54 -43.00 -23.26
N SER A 30 18.84 -43.95 -22.35
CA SER A 30 17.97 -45.09 -22.05
C SER A 30 17.18 -44.95 -20.73
N HIS A 31 17.50 -43.96 -19.89
CA HIS A 31 16.92 -43.77 -18.56
C HIS A 31 16.16 -42.45 -18.49
N ILE A 32 15.02 -42.40 -19.15
CA ILE A 32 14.20 -41.20 -19.30
C ILE A 32 12.92 -41.35 -18.47
N TYR A 33 12.66 -40.33 -17.68
CA TYR A 33 11.46 -40.18 -16.86
C TYR A 33 10.74 -38.90 -17.27
N LEU A 34 9.49 -39.04 -17.76
CA LEU A 34 8.64 -37.88 -18.06
C LEU A 34 7.74 -37.54 -16.89
N ARG A 35 7.58 -36.25 -16.61
CA ARG A 35 6.59 -35.78 -15.65
C ARG A 35 5.19 -36.24 -16.04
N THR A 36 4.85 -36.09 -17.33
CA THR A 36 3.63 -36.59 -17.96
C THR A 36 3.93 -36.98 -19.40
N LYS A 37 3.22 -37.98 -19.90
CA LYS A 37 3.20 -38.35 -21.33
C LYS A 37 2.25 -37.47 -22.14
N GLU A 38 1.33 -36.78 -21.48
CA GLU A 38 0.35 -35.92 -22.15
C GLU A 38 0.98 -34.58 -22.56
N HIS A 39 1.82 -34.65 -23.59
CA HIS A 39 2.49 -33.49 -24.15
C HIS A 39 2.62 -33.66 -25.67
N PRO A 40 2.36 -32.65 -26.51
CA PRO A 40 2.40 -32.77 -27.96
C PRO A 40 3.68 -33.42 -28.52
N VAL A 41 4.85 -32.96 -28.02
CA VAL A 41 6.15 -33.46 -28.44
C VAL A 41 6.39 -34.94 -28.11
N VAL A 42 5.77 -35.48 -27.06
CA VAL A 42 5.97 -36.88 -26.66
C VAL A 42 5.44 -37.84 -27.68
N THR A 43 4.24 -37.59 -28.24
CA THR A 43 3.65 -38.40 -29.29
C THR A 43 4.55 -38.46 -30.56
N GLU A 44 5.17 -37.33 -30.90
CA GLU A 44 6.09 -37.28 -32.05
C GLU A 44 7.40 -38.05 -31.76
N LEU A 45 7.98 -37.89 -30.56
CA LEU A 45 9.19 -38.61 -30.12
C LEU A 45 8.96 -40.12 -30.01
N GLU A 46 7.75 -40.60 -29.65
CA GLU A 46 7.41 -42.01 -29.64
C GLU A 46 7.48 -42.63 -31.05
N THR A 47 7.05 -41.89 -32.08
CA THR A 47 7.15 -42.34 -33.47
C THR A 47 8.61 -42.47 -33.93
N GLU A 48 9.53 -41.76 -33.30
CA GLU A 48 11.00 -41.84 -33.52
C GLU A 48 11.70 -42.86 -32.61
N GLY A 49 10.92 -43.61 -31.80
CA GLY A 49 11.44 -44.70 -30.97
C GLY A 49 11.92 -44.31 -29.60
N LEU A 50 11.46 -43.18 -29.04
CA LEU A 50 11.77 -42.81 -27.66
C LEU A 50 11.16 -43.80 -26.67
N HIS A 51 11.99 -44.36 -25.79
CA HIS A 51 11.55 -45.17 -24.65
C HIS A 51 11.68 -44.42 -23.35
N TYR A 52 10.62 -44.38 -22.55
CA TYR A 52 10.58 -43.65 -21.30
C TYR A 52 9.68 -44.32 -20.24
N SER A 53 9.75 -43.85 -19.02
CA SER A 53 8.74 -44.07 -17.96
C SER A 53 8.06 -42.74 -17.66
N SER A 54 6.77 -42.73 -17.35
CA SER A 54 6.05 -41.51 -16.98
C SER A 54 5.50 -41.58 -15.55
N PHE A 55 5.22 -40.41 -14.96
CA PHE A 55 4.66 -40.30 -13.61
C PHE A 55 3.14 -40.09 -13.60
N ASP A 56 2.44 -40.25 -14.71
CA ASP A 56 0.98 -40.05 -14.77
C ASP A 56 0.21 -40.86 -13.74
N SER A 57 0.65 -42.11 -13.48
CA SER A 57 0.04 -42.98 -12.47
C SER A 57 0.15 -42.45 -11.02
N ILE A 58 1.10 -41.55 -10.73
CA ILE A 58 1.22 -40.92 -9.41
C ILE A 58 0.16 -39.81 -9.27
N TYR A 59 -0.16 -39.12 -10.36
CA TYR A 59 -1.24 -38.12 -10.36
C TYR A 59 -2.61 -38.77 -10.12
N GLU A 60 -2.85 -39.99 -10.65
CA GLU A 60 -4.08 -40.72 -10.40
C GLU A 60 -4.22 -41.23 -8.95
N LYS A 61 -3.12 -41.34 -8.21
CA LYS A 61 -3.05 -41.92 -6.87
C LYS A 61 -3.34 -40.94 -5.75
N HIS A 62 -3.08 -39.66 -5.96
CA HIS A 62 -3.16 -38.62 -4.93
C HIS A 62 -4.15 -37.52 -5.29
N ASP A 63 -4.93 -37.07 -4.32
CA ASP A 63 -5.85 -35.94 -4.47
C ASP A 63 -5.15 -34.58 -4.31
N GLN A 64 -3.94 -34.55 -3.72
CA GLN A 64 -3.19 -33.34 -3.40
C GLN A 64 -1.93 -33.25 -4.26
N PHE A 65 -1.75 -32.16 -5.00
CA PHE A 65 -0.58 -31.97 -5.86
C PHE A 65 0.76 -32.00 -5.11
N GLU A 66 0.83 -31.50 -3.90
CA GLU A 66 2.08 -31.51 -3.13
C GLU A 66 2.54 -32.96 -2.82
N GLU A 67 1.61 -33.89 -2.54
CA GLU A 67 1.92 -35.30 -2.33
C GLU A 67 2.45 -35.95 -3.62
N VAL A 68 1.85 -35.63 -4.75
CA VAL A 68 2.32 -36.06 -6.09
C VAL A 68 3.77 -35.62 -6.29
N TYR A 69 4.06 -34.36 -6.07
CA TYR A 69 5.41 -33.80 -6.29
C TYR A 69 6.45 -34.42 -5.35
N GLN A 70 6.10 -34.65 -4.08
CA GLN A 70 6.97 -35.32 -3.12
C GLN A 70 7.27 -36.79 -3.52
N GLU A 71 6.28 -37.53 -4.00
CA GLU A 71 6.46 -38.94 -4.43
C GLU A 71 7.31 -39.00 -5.71
N ILE A 72 7.10 -38.13 -6.70
CA ILE A 72 7.92 -38.03 -7.91
C ILE A 72 9.37 -37.75 -7.53
N VAL A 73 9.61 -36.74 -6.71
CA VAL A 73 10.97 -36.32 -6.29
C VAL A 73 11.68 -37.45 -5.54
N LYS A 74 10.97 -38.13 -4.61
CA LYS A 74 11.51 -39.28 -3.90
C LYS A 74 11.92 -40.40 -4.88
N THR A 75 11.05 -40.74 -5.81
CA THR A 75 11.29 -41.79 -6.81
C THR A 75 12.50 -41.48 -7.69
N LEU A 76 12.61 -40.24 -8.20
CA LEU A 76 13.73 -39.79 -9.00
C LEU A 76 15.07 -39.85 -8.21
N LEU A 77 15.08 -39.38 -6.96
CA LEU A 77 16.26 -39.41 -6.11
C LEU A 77 16.68 -40.84 -5.74
N ASP A 78 15.72 -41.75 -5.54
CA ASP A 78 16.01 -43.17 -5.27
C ASP A 78 16.61 -43.86 -6.51
N LYS A 79 16.08 -43.62 -7.70
CA LYS A 79 16.61 -44.09 -8.99
C LYS A 79 18.01 -43.55 -9.26
N ALA A 80 18.25 -42.27 -9.01
CA ALA A 80 19.55 -41.64 -9.22
C ALA A 80 20.66 -42.19 -8.33
N GLN A 81 20.36 -42.98 -7.29
CA GLN A 81 21.38 -43.67 -6.49
C GLN A 81 22.12 -44.75 -7.26
N SER A 82 21.47 -45.39 -8.26
CA SER A 82 22.01 -46.50 -9.02
C SER A 82 22.46 -46.14 -10.44
N GLU A 83 21.88 -45.09 -11.04
CA GLU A 83 22.07 -44.72 -12.43
C GLU A 83 21.96 -43.22 -12.67
N SER A 84 22.54 -42.70 -13.75
CA SER A 84 22.28 -41.33 -14.19
C SER A 84 20.99 -41.28 -15.01
N ILE A 85 20.09 -40.38 -14.66
CA ILE A 85 18.77 -40.30 -15.28
C ILE A 85 18.50 -38.95 -15.92
N ILE A 86 17.64 -38.93 -16.91
CA ILE A 86 17.02 -37.74 -17.47
C ILE A 86 15.60 -37.63 -16.91
N TYR A 87 15.28 -36.48 -16.40
CA TYR A 87 13.91 -36.10 -16.04
C TYR A 87 13.43 -35.01 -17.00
N ALA A 88 12.39 -35.30 -17.77
CA ALA A 88 11.85 -34.34 -18.73
C ALA A 88 10.49 -33.80 -18.27
N VAL A 89 10.37 -32.51 -18.34
CA VAL A 89 9.19 -31.74 -17.87
C VAL A 89 8.61 -30.89 -18.97
N PRO A 90 7.31 -30.60 -18.98
CA PRO A 90 6.71 -29.62 -19.87
C PRO A 90 7.37 -28.22 -19.70
N GLY A 91 7.45 -27.46 -20.77
CA GLY A 91 8.02 -26.12 -20.75
C GLY A 91 9.52 -26.08 -20.47
N HIS A 92 9.93 -25.11 -19.67
CA HIS A 92 11.30 -24.94 -19.20
C HIS A 92 11.43 -25.42 -17.75
N PRO A 93 12.52 -26.14 -17.36
CA PRO A 93 12.69 -26.73 -16.03
C PRO A 93 12.56 -25.76 -14.84
N LEU A 94 12.86 -24.48 -15.03
CA LEU A 94 12.82 -23.47 -13.97
C LEU A 94 11.57 -22.60 -14.00
N VAL A 95 10.61 -22.86 -14.88
CA VAL A 95 9.41 -22.03 -15.01
C VAL A 95 8.18 -22.81 -14.57
N ALA A 96 7.58 -22.40 -13.45
CA ALA A 96 6.38 -22.99 -12.86
C ALA A 96 6.46 -24.52 -12.61
N GLU A 97 7.65 -25.03 -12.26
CA GLU A 97 7.90 -26.48 -12.12
C GLU A 97 8.33 -26.83 -10.69
N ARG A 98 7.34 -27.15 -9.86
CA ARG A 98 7.53 -27.43 -8.42
C ARG A 98 8.43 -28.63 -8.15
N THR A 99 8.34 -29.71 -8.95
CA THR A 99 9.18 -30.90 -8.77
C THR A 99 10.66 -30.58 -8.95
N VAL A 100 11.00 -29.67 -9.86
CA VAL A 100 12.35 -29.23 -10.09
C VAL A 100 12.91 -28.45 -8.91
N GLN A 101 12.11 -27.54 -8.33
CA GLN A 101 12.52 -26.80 -7.14
C GLN A 101 12.82 -27.75 -5.95
N LEU A 102 11.97 -28.75 -5.77
CA LEU A 102 12.18 -29.78 -4.75
C LEU A 102 13.42 -30.63 -5.01
N LEU A 103 13.71 -30.96 -6.27
CA LEU A 103 14.95 -31.67 -6.63
C LEU A 103 16.20 -30.84 -6.34
N LEU A 104 16.19 -29.56 -6.67
CA LEU A 104 17.28 -28.62 -6.36
C LEU A 104 17.54 -28.52 -4.86
N GLU A 105 16.48 -28.54 -4.04
CA GLU A 105 16.60 -28.49 -2.57
C GLU A 105 17.09 -29.81 -1.99
N LYS A 106 16.53 -30.95 -2.43
CA LYS A 106 16.73 -32.28 -1.80
C LYS A 106 17.87 -33.10 -2.41
N GLY A 107 18.21 -32.84 -3.70
CA GLY A 107 19.26 -33.57 -4.42
C GLY A 107 20.62 -33.49 -3.70
N PRO A 108 21.13 -32.29 -3.37
CA PRO A 108 22.41 -32.17 -2.64
C PRO A 108 22.42 -32.88 -1.29
N LYS A 109 21.29 -32.91 -0.57
CA LYS A 109 21.15 -33.62 0.73
C LYS A 109 21.27 -35.15 0.59
N ARG A 110 21.08 -35.67 -0.63
CA ARG A 110 21.20 -37.11 -0.97
C ARG A 110 22.44 -37.42 -1.85
N GLU A 111 23.36 -36.49 -1.97
CA GLU A 111 24.56 -36.61 -2.82
C GLU A 111 24.23 -36.90 -4.28
N VAL A 112 23.13 -36.33 -4.78
CA VAL A 112 22.71 -36.40 -6.18
C VAL A 112 22.93 -35.03 -6.82
N GLU A 113 23.70 -34.99 -7.90
CA GLU A 113 23.91 -33.80 -8.70
C GLU A 113 22.67 -33.51 -9.55
N ILE A 114 22.12 -32.31 -9.44
CA ILE A 114 21.00 -31.86 -10.25
C ILE A 114 21.52 -30.91 -11.32
N ILE A 115 21.35 -31.29 -12.58
CA ILE A 115 21.80 -30.49 -13.73
C ILE A 115 20.54 -29.96 -14.44
N ILE A 116 20.42 -28.64 -14.52
CA ILE A 116 19.37 -28.03 -15.33
C ILE A 116 19.84 -27.98 -16.78
N GLY A 117 19.13 -28.69 -17.63
CA GLY A 117 19.38 -28.71 -19.07
C GLY A 117 18.61 -27.60 -19.80
N GLY A 118 18.59 -27.70 -21.14
CA GLY A 118 17.84 -26.77 -21.97
C GLY A 118 16.34 -27.05 -21.95
N GLY A 119 15.59 -26.10 -22.47
CA GLY A 119 14.14 -26.16 -22.69
C GLY A 119 13.65 -24.79 -23.15
N GLN A 120 12.63 -24.77 -24.01
CA GLN A 120 11.95 -23.53 -24.35
C GLN A 120 10.82 -23.30 -23.37
N SER A 121 10.71 -22.07 -22.85
CA SER A 121 9.60 -21.68 -21.99
C SER A 121 8.34 -21.37 -22.81
N PHE A 122 7.16 -21.58 -22.23
CA PHE A 122 5.92 -21.05 -22.80
C PHE A 122 5.94 -19.51 -22.94
N ILE A 123 6.78 -18.84 -22.16
CA ILE A 123 6.98 -17.38 -22.20
C ILE A 123 7.55 -16.96 -23.56
N ASP A 124 8.55 -17.70 -24.09
CA ASP A 124 9.12 -17.43 -25.42
C ASP A 124 8.05 -17.53 -26.51
N SER A 125 7.19 -18.55 -26.42
CA SER A 125 6.07 -18.74 -27.34
C SER A 125 5.04 -17.60 -27.19
N LEU A 126 4.75 -17.16 -25.98
CA LEU A 126 3.84 -16.01 -25.72
C LEU A 126 4.39 -14.72 -26.36
N PHE A 127 5.66 -14.41 -26.16
CA PHE A 127 6.27 -13.21 -26.77
C PHE A 127 6.18 -13.26 -28.31
N GLN A 128 6.44 -14.43 -28.88
CA GLN A 128 6.36 -14.61 -30.32
C GLN A 128 4.93 -14.44 -30.83
N SER A 129 3.95 -15.10 -30.20
CA SER A 129 2.54 -15.10 -30.60
C SER A 129 1.89 -13.72 -30.43
N LEU A 130 2.23 -13.02 -29.35
CA LEU A 130 1.73 -11.68 -29.03
C LEU A 130 2.58 -10.56 -29.69
N LYS A 131 3.75 -10.90 -30.27
CA LYS A 131 4.71 -9.95 -30.87
C LYS A 131 5.17 -8.86 -29.89
N ILE A 132 5.52 -9.29 -28.68
CA ILE A 132 5.99 -8.42 -27.60
C ILE A 132 7.51 -8.47 -27.55
N ASP A 133 8.15 -7.31 -27.40
CA ASP A 133 9.57 -7.23 -27.03
C ASP A 133 9.69 -7.16 -25.50
N PRO A 134 10.26 -8.20 -24.83
CA PRO A 134 10.39 -8.20 -23.38
C PRO A 134 11.36 -7.15 -22.83
N ILE A 135 12.10 -6.44 -23.69
CA ILE A 135 13.03 -5.35 -23.28
C ILE A 135 12.29 -4.17 -22.65
N ASP A 136 11.01 -3.96 -23.04
CA ASP A 136 10.16 -2.91 -22.50
C ASP A 136 9.69 -3.20 -21.06
N GLY A 137 10.10 -4.35 -20.51
CA GLY A 137 9.75 -4.83 -19.19
C GLY A 137 8.48 -5.68 -19.16
N PHE A 138 8.51 -6.76 -18.40
CA PHE A 138 7.34 -7.60 -18.18
C PHE A 138 7.30 -8.19 -16.77
N GLN A 139 6.10 -8.54 -16.33
CA GLN A 139 5.86 -9.33 -15.14
C GLN A 139 5.31 -10.71 -15.52
N LEU A 140 5.81 -11.75 -14.86
CA LEU A 140 5.20 -13.09 -14.87
C LEU A 140 4.63 -13.35 -13.48
N LEU A 141 3.32 -13.53 -13.39
CA LEU A 141 2.60 -13.72 -12.14
C LEU A 141 1.85 -15.04 -12.13
N ASP A 142 1.62 -15.56 -10.93
CA ASP A 142 0.82 -16.78 -10.71
C ASP A 142 -0.63 -16.37 -10.42
N GLY A 143 -1.57 -16.82 -11.27
CA GLY A 143 -2.99 -16.49 -11.14
C GLY A 143 -3.66 -17.04 -9.88
N THR A 144 -3.08 -18.09 -9.27
CA THR A 144 -3.61 -18.69 -8.03
C THR A 144 -3.20 -17.94 -6.75
N LEU A 145 -2.24 -17.03 -6.86
CA LEU A 145 -1.67 -16.25 -5.74
C LEU A 145 -1.58 -14.76 -6.07
N LEU A 146 -2.39 -14.30 -7.02
CA LEU A 146 -2.34 -12.92 -7.51
C LEU A 146 -2.90 -11.95 -6.47
N GLU A 147 -2.13 -10.89 -6.17
CA GLU A 147 -2.53 -9.77 -5.32
C GLU A 147 -2.42 -8.45 -6.08
N GLY A 148 -3.40 -7.55 -5.89
CA GLY A 148 -3.47 -6.27 -6.60
C GLY A 148 -2.27 -5.34 -6.37
N ASN A 149 -1.57 -5.48 -5.24
CA ASN A 149 -0.36 -4.72 -4.91
C ASN A 149 0.87 -5.15 -5.74
N GLN A 150 0.85 -6.34 -6.35
CA GLN A 150 1.94 -6.85 -7.20
C GLN A 150 1.89 -6.28 -8.62
N LEU A 151 0.74 -5.74 -9.05
CA LEU A 151 0.49 -5.31 -10.42
C LEU A 151 1.23 -4.01 -10.77
N GLN A 152 2.13 -4.08 -11.73
CA GLN A 152 2.79 -2.93 -12.35
C GLN A 152 2.17 -2.70 -13.73
N VAL A 153 1.05 -2.00 -13.74
CA VAL A 153 0.19 -1.84 -14.93
C VAL A 153 0.84 -1.08 -16.10
N ASN A 154 1.99 -0.45 -15.88
CA ASN A 154 2.79 0.20 -16.92
C ASN A 154 3.76 -0.74 -17.64
N GLN A 155 3.75 -2.04 -17.34
CA GLN A 155 4.54 -3.09 -17.98
C GLN A 155 3.62 -4.14 -18.61
N HIS A 156 4.19 -4.98 -19.49
CA HIS A 156 3.51 -6.18 -19.94
C HIS A 156 3.27 -7.14 -18.76
N ILE A 157 2.05 -7.59 -18.54
CA ILE A 157 1.74 -8.55 -17.48
C ILE A 157 1.28 -9.86 -18.10
N ILE A 158 1.96 -10.96 -17.75
CA ILE A 158 1.59 -12.32 -18.10
C ILE A 158 1.18 -13.04 -16.82
N ILE A 159 -0.07 -13.48 -16.75
CA ILE A 159 -0.60 -14.26 -15.63
C ILE A 159 -0.73 -15.69 -16.09
N SER A 160 0.06 -16.58 -15.50
CA SER A 160 0.04 -18.02 -15.75
C SER A 160 -0.82 -18.76 -14.72
N GLN A 161 -0.98 -20.08 -14.86
CA GLN A 161 -1.77 -20.95 -13.97
C GLN A 161 -3.28 -20.60 -13.93
N VAL A 162 -3.81 -20.04 -14.99
CA VAL A 162 -5.25 -19.75 -15.13
C VAL A 162 -5.92 -20.96 -15.78
N TYR A 163 -6.12 -22.04 -15.03
CA TYR A 163 -6.51 -23.34 -15.57
C TYR A 163 -8.03 -23.58 -15.57
N ASP A 164 -8.81 -22.76 -14.89
CA ASP A 164 -10.27 -22.86 -14.86
C ASP A 164 -10.95 -21.49 -14.72
N GLN A 165 -12.27 -21.48 -14.78
CA GLN A 165 -13.09 -20.27 -14.67
C GLN A 165 -13.05 -19.63 -13.29
N PHE A 166 -12.81 -20.40 -12.22
CA PHE A 166 -12.74 -19.86 -10.88
C PHE A 166 -11.48 -19.01 -10.72
N VAL A 167 -10.31 -19.54 -11.10
CA VAL A 167 -9.06 -18.78 -11.10
C VAL A 167 -9.16 -17.56 -12.02
N ALA A 168 -9.79 -17.70 -13.19
CA ALA A 168 -10.00 -16.56 -14.09
C ALA A 168 -10.87 -15.45 -13.45
N SER A 169 -11.88 -15.83 -12.65
CA SER A 169 -12.71 -14.88 -11.92
C SER A 169 -11.91 -14.14 -10.83
N GLU A 170 -11.09 -14.85 -10.07
CA GLU A 170 -10.21 -14.24 -9.07
C GLU A 170 -9.21 -13.27 -9.72
N VAL A 171 -8.58 -13.69 -10.82
CA VAL A 171 -7.67 -12.83 -11.61
C VAL A 171 -8.40 -11.59 -12.11
N LYS A 172 -9.62 -11.75 -12.67
CA LYS A 172 -10.44 -10.62 -13.12
C LYS A 172 -10.69 -9.62 -12.01
N LEU A 173 -11.16 -10.09 -10.85
CA LEU A 173 -11.48 -9.21 -9.71
C LEU A 173 -10.24 -8.46 -9.22
N THR A 174 -9.10 -9.15 -9.12
CA THR A 174 -7.84 -8.52 -8.73
C THR A 174 -7.36 -7.48 -9.75
N LEU A 175 -7.50 -7.76 -11.05
CA LEU A 175 -7.16 -6.78 -12.10
C LEU A 175 -8.07 -5.54 -12.06
N MET A 176 -9.36 -5.72 -11.74
CA MET A 176 -10.34 -4.62 -11.65
C MET A 176 -10.07 -3.68 -10.46
N GLU A 177 -9.21 -4.03 -9.51
CA GLU A 177 -8.74 -3.10 -8.49
C GLU A 177 -7.87 -1.97 -9.07
N ARG A 178 -7.27 -2.20 -10.25
CA ARG A 178 -6.31 -1.29 -10.88
C ARG A 178 -6.72 -0.83 -12.27
N LEU A 179 -7.51 -1.61 -12.98
CA LEU A 179 -7.90 -1.41 -14.37
C LEU A 179 -9.42 -1.23 -14.48
N PRO A 180 -9.91 -0.45 -15.45
CA PRO A 180 -11.32 -0.39 -15.80
C PRO A 180 -11.87 -1.77 -16.19
N ASP A 181 -13.16 -1.99 -15.99
CA ASP A 181 -13.82 -3.24 -16.31
C ASP A 181 -13.85 -3.56 -17.82
N ASP A 182 -13.80 -2.54 -18.65
CA ASP A 182 -13.74 -2.63 -20.11
C ASP A 182 -12.31 -2.69 -20.67
N TYR A 183 -11.27 -2.70 -19.81
CA TYR A 183 -9.88 -2.78 -20.26
C TYR A 183 -9.65 -4.05 -21.06
N GLU A 184 -9.01 -3.92 -22.23
CA GLU A 184 -8.81 -5.05 -23.15
C GLU A 184 -7.64 -5.92 -22.71
N VAL A 185 -7.92 -7.21 -22.46
CA VAL A 185 -6.95 -8.25 -22.09
C VAL A 185 -6.98 -9.39 -23.10
N TYR A 186 -5.97 -10.23 -23.07
CA TYR A 186 -5.87 -11.36 -24.00
C TYR A 186 -5.87 -12.67 -23.25
N ILE A 187 -6.74 -13.59 -23.66
CA ILE A 187 -6.73 -14.99 -23.25
C ILE A 187 -5.88 -15.73 -24.29
N VAL A 188 -4.75 -16.27 -23.84
CA VAL A 188 -3.81 -17.00 -24.72
C VAL A 188 -3.78 -18.45 -24.28
N THR A 189 -4.23 -19.35 -25.14
CA THR A 189 -4.26 -20.78 -24.87
C THR A 189 -3.28 -21.48 -25.78
N ALA A 190 -2.48 -22.39 -25.22
CA ALA A 190 -1.54 -23.25 -25.95
C ALA A 190 -0.59 -22.48 -26.89
N ALA A 191 -0.03 -21.35 -26.43
CA ALA A 191 0.85 -20.49 -27.20
C ALA A 191 1.97 -21.27 -27.90
N GLY A 192 2.16 -20.99 -29.20
CA GLY A 192 3.19 -21.61 -30.03
C GLY A 192 2.88 -23.04 -30.51
N SER A 193 1.73 -23.61 -30.16
CA SER A 193 1.30 -24.93 -30.64
C SER A 193 0.35 -24.82 -31.82
N LYS A 194 0.08 -25.96 -32.49
CA LYS A 194 -0.93 -26.05 -33.56
C LYS A 194 -2.36 -25.72 -33.09
N ASN A 195 -2.59 -25.76 -31.79
CA ASN A 195 -3.87 -25.46 -31.13
C ASN A 195 -3.89 -24.10 -30.48
N GLU A 196 -2.97 -23.21 -30.85
CA GLU A 196 -2.91 -21.87 -30.32
C GLU A 196 -4.21 -21.08 -30.55
N SER A 197 -4.68 -20.44 -29.52
CA SER A 197 -5.79 -19.49 -29.60
C SER A 197 -5.45 -18.23 -28.84
N ILE A 198 -5.66 -17.09 -29.47
CA ILE A 198 -5.50 -15.77 -28.86
C ILE A 198 -6.84 -15.04 -28.99
N GLU A 199 -7.48 -14.79 -27.88
CA GLU A 199 -8.76 -14.08 -27.83
C GLU A 199 -8.61 -12.77 -27.06
N LYS A 200 -8.94 -11.65 -27.69
CA LYS A 200 -8.97 -10.33 -27.09
C LYS A 200 -10.36 -10.09 -26.51
N VAL A 201 -10.46 -9.80 -25.23
CA VAL A 201 -11.73 -9.60 -24.52
C VAL A 201 -11.63 -8.41 -23.56
N PRO A 202 -12.75 -7.72 -23.29
CA PRO A 202 -12.79 -6.77 -22.17
C PRO A 202 -12.70 -7.56 -20.85
N LEU A 203 -12.09 -6.95 -19.85
CA LEU A 203 -11.78 -7.57 -18.56
C LEU A 203 -13.02 -8.18 -17.88
N TYR A 204 -14.20 -7.51 -17.96
CA TYR A 204 -15.44 -8.03 -17.37
C TYR A 204 -15.92 -9.35 -17.99
N GLU A 205 -15.42 -9.75 -19.19
CA GLU A 205 -15.77 -11.01 -19.84
C GLU A 205 -14.76 -12.14 -19.60
N LEU A 206 -13.64 -11.88 -18.92
CA LEU A 206 -12.52 -12.81 -18.78
C LEU A 206 -12.93 -14.21 -18.30
N ASP A 207 -13.80 -14.30 -17.31
CA ASP A 207 -14.25 -15.56 -16.70
C ASP A 207 -15.47 -16.20 -17.40
N ARG A 208 -15.98 -15.58 -18.46
CA ARG A 208 -17.17 -16.08 -19.18
C ARG A 208 -16.82 -16.98 -20.37
N ARG A 209 -15.54 -17.14 -20.65
CA ARG A 209 -15.07 -17.90 -21.82
C ARG A 209 -14.92 -19.39 -21.48
N VAL A 210 -15.39 -20.24 -22.39
CA VAL A 210 -15.38 -21.69 -22.24
C VAL A 210 -14.00 -22.31 -22.55
N THR A 211 -13.10 -21.55 -23.14
CA THR A 211 -11.78 -21.99 -23.63
C THR A 211 -10.68 -22.07 -22.60
N ILE A 212 -10.95 -21.67 -21.34
CA ILE A 212 -9.95 -21.66 -20.26
C ILE A 212 -9.61 -23.10 -19.84
N ASN A 213 -8.33 -23.43 -19.87
CA ASN A 213 -7.82 -24.73 -19.48
C ASN A 213 -6.37 -24.63 -18.95
N ASN A 214 -5.75 -25.75 -18.61
CA ASN A 214 -4.40 -25.82 -18.06
C ASN A 214 -3.27 -25.26 -18.94
N LEU A 215 -3.53 -24.90 -20.19
CA LEU A 215 -2.59 -24.26 -21.11
C LEU A 215 -2.89 -22.75 -21.29
N THR A 216 -3.77 -22.18 -20.45
CA THR A 216 -4.19 -20.78 -20.56
C THR A 216 -3.31 -19.86 -19.74
N SER A 217 -2.94 -18.75 -20.35
CA SER A 217 -2.34 -17.57 -19.71
C SER A 217 -3.14 -16.33 -20.09
N ILE A 218 -3.17 -15.36 -19.19
CA ILE A 218 -3.77 -14.06 -19.47
C ILE A 218 -2.66 -13.05 -19.71
N TYR A 219 -2.78 -12.29 -20.77
CA TYR A 219 -1.87 -11.21 -21.07
C TYR A 219 -2.60 -9.86 -20.96
N ILE A 220 -1.99 -8.96 -20.23
CA ILE A 220 -2.43 -7.58 -20.06
C ILE A 220 -1.38 -6.66 -20.70
N PRO A 221 -1.73 -5.90 -21.75
CA PRO A 221 -0.82 -4.91 -22.32
C PRO A 221 -0.54 -3.77 -21.32
N PRO A 222 0.60 -3.08 -21.48
CA PRO A 222 0.90 -1.90 -20.69
C PRO A 222 -0.18 -0.83 -20.81
N VAL A 223 -0.51 -0.21 -19.70
CA VAL A 223 -1.45 0.93 -19.68
C VAL A 223 -0.76 2.16 -20.25
N GLU A 224 -1.31 2.68 -21.36
CA GLU A 224 -0.88 3.93 -21.98
C GLU A 224 -1.77 5.12 -21.58
N ASP A 225 -2.99 4.84 -21.09
CA ASP A 225 -3.91 5.89 -20.66
C ASP A 225 -3.42 6.52 -19.36
N GLU A 226 -3.01 7.78 -19.44
CA GLU A 226 -2.53 8.53 -18.28
C GLU A 226 -3.55 8.62 -17.15
N GLN A 227 -4.86 8.63 -17.44
CA GLN A 227 -5.89 8.71 -16.41
C GLN A 227 -5.91 7.46 -15.50
N ILE A 228 -5.67 6.28 -16.09
CA ILE A 228 -5.56 5.04 -15.30
C ILE A 228 -4.29 5.08 -14.43
N LEU A 229 -3.19 5.61 -14.98
CA LEU A 229 -1.91 5.73 -14.28
C LEU A 229 -1.94 6.74 -13.11
N LEU A 230 -2.88 7.69 -13.09
CA LEU A 230 -3.03 8.67 -12.00
C LEU A 230 -3.28 8.00 -10.62
N LYS A 231 -3.80 6.77 -10.59
CA LYS A 231 -3.95 6.00 -9.35
C LYS A 231 -2.64 5.39 -8.83
N ASN A 232 -1.53 5.59 -9.53
CA ASN A 232 -0.24 4.99 -9.19
C ASN A 232 0.61 5.98 -8.40
N PHE A 233 1.12 5.54 -7.24
CA PHE A 233 1.99 6.35 -6.39
C PHE A 233 3.27 6.82 -7.12
N SER A 234 3.86 5.97 -7.96
CA SER A 234 5.04 6.33 -8.77
C SER A 234 4.72 7.45 -9.76
N LYS A 235 3.49 7.48 -10.31
CA LYS A 235 3.06 8.57 -11.21
C LYS A 235 2.88 9.88 -10.44
N LEU A 236 2.31 9.83 -9.23
CA LEU A 236 2.24 11.02 -8.36
C LEU A 236 3.64 11.57 -8.08
N ARG A 237 4.59 10.70 -7.71
CA ARG A 237 5.99 11.10 -7.49
C ARG A 237 6.59 11.78 -8.72
N GLU A 238 6.41 11.19 -9.91
CA GLU A 238 6.86 11.78 -11.18
C GLU A 238 6.28 13.18 -11.41
N ILE A 239 4.96 13.35 -11.18
CA ILE A 239 4.28 14.63 -11.32
C ILE A 239 4.93 15.69 -10.43
N ILE A 240 5.14 15.39 -9.15
CA ILE A 240 5.74 16.32 -8.19
C ILE A 240 7.19 16.66 -8.59
N ALA A 241 7.97 15.68 -9.03
CA ALA A 241 9.34 15.90 -9.53
C ALA A 241 9.34 16.80 -10.76
N VAL A 242 8.38 16.63 -11.68
CA VAL A 242 8.23 17.48 -12.87
C VAL A 242 7.85 18.91 -12.47
N LEU A 243 6.93 19.10 -11.52
CA LEU A 243 6.51 20.42 -11.03
C LEU A 243 7.69 21.21 -10.44
N ARG A 244 8.61 20.58 -9.75
CA ARG A 244 9.80 21.21 -9.18
C ARG A 244 11.03 21.18 -10.11
N GLY A 245 10.95 20.44 -11.22
CA GLY A 245 12.03 20.29 -12.19
C GLY A 245 12.39 21.57 -12.95
N PRO A 246 13.44 21.55 -13.81
CA PRO A 246 13.95 22.74 -14.49
C PRO A 246 12.90 23.52 -15.28
N ASN A 247 11.97 22.80 -15.93
CA ASN A 247 10.88 23.36 -16.72
C ASN A 247 9.53 23.33 -15.99
N GLY A 248 9.54 23.10 -14.68
CA GLY A 248 8.33 22.97 -13.86
C GLY A 248 7.73 24.32 -13.45
N CYS A 249 6.78 24.24 -12.53
CA CYS A 249 6.03 25.40 -12.05
C CYS A 249 6.93 26.37 -11.26
N PRO A 250 6.97 27.66 -11.60
CA PRO A 250 7.80 28.64 -10.86
C PRO A 250 7.44 28.70 -9.37
N TRP A 251 6.14 28.60 -9.02
CA TRP A 251 5.70 28.66 -7.64
C TRP A 251 6.18 27.45 -6.82
N ASP A 252 6.05 26.22 -7.36
CA ASP A 252 6.49 25.00 -6.68
C ASP A 252 8.01 24.99 -6.47
N LYS A 253 8.76 25.52 -7.43
CA LYS A 253 10.24 25.61 -7.36
C LYS A 253 10.74 26.54 -6.26
N GLU A 254 9.99 27.60 -5.96
CA GLU A 254 10.33 28.56 -4.91
C GLU A 254 9.97 28.07 -3.50
N GLN A 255 9.16 26.99 -3.36
CA GLN A 255 8.77 26.49 -2.07
C GLN A 255 9.94 25.86 -1.30
N THR A 256 9.94 26.12 0.00
CA THR A 256 10.90 25.58 0.98
C THR A 256 10.13 24.88 2.11
N HIS A 257 10.84 24.09 2.91
CA HIS A 257 10.25 23.51 4.12
C HIS A 257 9.58 24.57 5.01
N GLU A 258 10.15 25.77 5.07
CA GLU A 258 9.65 26.87 5.90
C GLU A 258 8.38 27.49 5.31
N SER A 259 8.34 27.75 4.00
CA SER A 259 7.18 28.37 3.33
C SER A 259 5.94 27.48 3.34
N LEU A 260 6.13 26.16 3.32
CA LEU A 260 5.04 25.18 3.30
C LEU A 260 4.39 24.91 4.67
N LYS A 261 5.00 25.33 5.79
CA LYS A 261 4.44 25.09 7.13
C LYS A 261 3.00 25.58 7.31
N LYS A 262 2.68 26.74 6.75
CA LYS A 262 1.33 27.31 6.85
C LYS A 262 0.30 26.47 6.11
N TYR A 263 0.64 25.99 4.92
CA TYR A 263 -0.25 25.15 4.12
C TYR A 263 -0.49 23.79 4.79
N LEU A 264 0.55 23.12 5.31
CA LEU A 264 0.38 21.88 6.05
C LEU A 264 -0.60 22.01 7.24
N ILE A 265 -0.63 23.17 7.90
CA ILE A 265 -1.59 23.45 8.98
C ILE A 265 -2.99 23.67 8.40
N GLU A 266 -3.11 24.43 7.32
CA GLU A 266 -4.35 24.72 6.61
C GLU A 266 -5.02 23.43 6.15
N GLU A 267 -4.36 22.62 5.33
CA GLU A 267 -4.87 21.32 4.85
C GLU A 267 -5.26 20.37 5.99
N THR A 268 -4.52 20.40 7.10
CA THR A 268 -4.88 19.60 8.29
C THR A 268 -6.22 20.01 8.89
N TYR A 269 -6.54 21.30 8.93
CA TYR A 269 -7.82 21.79 9.42
C TYR A 269 -8.95 21.54 8.42
N GLU A 270 -8.69 21.61 7.12
CA GLU A 270 -9.67 21.28 6.07
C GLU A 270 -10.05 19.80 6.11
N VAL A 271 -9.08 18.89 6.37
CA VAL A 271 -9.39 17.47 6.67
C VAL A 271 -10.33 17.33 7.88
N ILE A 272 -10.11 18.10 8.96
CA ILE A 272 -10.97 18.04 10.15
C ILE A 272 -12.39 18.52 9.78
N GLU A 273 -12.52 19.61 9.03
CA GLU A 273 -13.80 20.13 8.57
C GLU A 273 -14.55 19.11 7.68
N ALA A 274 -13.83 18.46 6.75
CA ALA A 274 -14.39 17.41 5.91
C ALA A 274 -14.91 16.21 6.73
N ILE A 275 -14.15 15.80 7.78
CA ILE A 275 -14.59 14.76 8.73
C ILE A 275 -15.88 15.18 9.45
N ASP A 276 -15.95 16.41 9.96
CA ASP A 276 -17.07 16.91 10.74
C ASP A 276 -18.32 17.09 9.88
N SER A 277 -18.16 17.47 8.61
CA SER A 277 -19.26 17.57 7.64
C SER A 277 -19.80 16.20 7.21
N GLY A 278 -19.00 15.14 7.29
CA GLY A 278 -19.30 13.81 6.78
C GLY A 278 -19.31 13.73 5.25
N ASP A 279 -18.75 14.72 4.56
CA ASP A 279 -18.61 14.76 3.11
C ASP A 279 -17.39 13.93 2.68
N ILE A 280 -17.65 12.77 2.08
CA ILE A 280 -16.59 11.82 1.68
C ILE A 280 -15.78 12.35 0.49
N ASP A 281 -16.41 13.04 -0.45
CA ASP A 281 -15.69 13.56 -1.63
C ASP A 281 -14.76 14.69 -1.20
N HIS A 282 -15.19 15.58 -0.33
CA HIS A 282 -14.36 16.62 0.28
C HIS A 282 -13.22 16.00 1.12
N LEU A 283 -13.49 14.96 1.92
CA LEU A 283 -12.45 14.27 2.69
C LEU A 283 -11.36 13.65 1.80
N ILE A 284 -11.73 13.13 0.61
CA ILE A 284 -10.76 12.59 -0.36
C ILE A 284 -9.87 13.72 -0.90
N GLU A 285 -10.45 14.89 -1.21
CA GLU A 285 -9.74 16.06 -1.69
C GLU A 285 -8.71 16.54 -0.66
N GLU A 286 -9.13 16.79 0.58
CA GLU A 286 -8.28 17.32 1.64
C GLU A 286 -7.17 16.35 2.09
N LEU A 287 -7.47 15.03 2.11
CA LEU A 287 -6.42 14.02 2.32
C LEU A 287 -5.41 14.01 1.17
N GLY A 288 -5.83 14.32 -0.06
CA GLY A 288 -4.96 14.52 -1.20
C GLY A 288 -4.01 15.71 -0.99
N ASP A 289 -4.51 16.82 -0.45
CA ASP A 289 -3.71 18.03 -0.21
C ASP A 289 -2.73 17.86 0.96
N VAL A 290 -3.11 17.14 2.02
CA VAL A 290 -2.14 16.69 3.04
C VAL A 290 -1.06 15.79 2.43
N LEU A 291 -1.42 14.85 1.55
CA LEU A 291 -0.45 14.01 0.84
C LEU A 291 0.46 14.86 -0.06
N LEU A 292 -0.07 15.88 -0.75
CA LEU A 292 0.72 16.83 -1.53
C LEU A 292 1.79 17.51 -0.68
N GLN A 293 1.45 17.97 0.54
CA GLN A 293 2.43 18.56 1.45
C GLN A 293 3.56 17.58 1.79
N VAL A 294 3.23 16.32 2.05
CA VAL A 294 4.25 15.27 2.31
C VAL A 294 5.15 15.08 1.10
N MET A 295 4.58 15.01 -0.11
CA MET A 295 5.31 14.80 -1.35
C MET A 295 6.20 16.01 -1.71
N LEU A 296 5.72 17.25 -1.52
CA LEU A 296 6.51 18.46 -1.74
C LEU A 296 7.70 18.53 -0.77
N HIS A 297 7.47 18.25 0.51
CA HIS A 297 8.56 18.18 1.49
C HIS A 297 9.59 17.12 1.15
N ALA A 298 9.15 15.94 0.68
CA ALA A 298 10.05 14.86 0.28
C ALA A 298 10.85 15.24 -0.98
N GLN A 299 10.21 15.88 -1.96
CA GLN A 299 10.90 16.34 -3.18
C GLN A 299 11.90 17.44 -2.88
N ILE A 300 11.60 18.38 -1.97
CA ILE A 300 12.59 19.39 -1.51
C ILE A 300 13.80 18.69 -0.89
N GLY A 301 13.57 17.67 -0.05
CA GLY A 301 14.66 16.89 0.54
C GLY A 301 15.50 16.17 -0.49
N GLU A 302 14.90 15.65 -1.56
CA GLU A 302 15.57 14.99 -2.68
C GLU A 302 16.36 15.99 -3.53
N ASP A 303 15.77 17.15 -3.84
CA ASP A 303 16.43 18.25 -4.56
C ASP A 303 17.69 18.73 -3.83
N ASP A 304 17.65 18.79 -2.50
CA ASP A 304 18.76 19.18 -1.62
C ASP A 304 19.73 18.03 -1.30
N GLY A 305 19.41 16.79 -1.71
CA GLY A 305 20.24 15.60 -1.51
C GLY A 305 20.27 15.07 -0.08
N TYR A 306 19.24 15.36 0.72
CA TYR A 306 19.17 14.89 2.11
C TYR A 306 18.35 13.62 2.29
N PHE A 307 17.18 13.52 1.69
CA PHE A 307 16.27 12.37 1.78
C PHE A 307 15.24 12.42 0.65
N SER A 308 14.59 11.29 0.40
CA SER A 308 13.55 11.12 -0.62
C SER A 308 12.23 10.68 0.03
N VAL A 309 11.18 10.53 -0.76
CA VAL A 309 9.91 9.96 -0.29
C VAL A 309 10.07 8.51 0.14
N GLU A 310 11.00 7.76 -0.48
CA GLU A 310 11.32 6.39 -0.09
C GLU A 310 11.85 6.31 1.34
N ASP A 311 12.70 7.26 1.76
CA ASP A 311 13.20 7.33 3.14
C ASP A 311 12.07 7.59 4.14
N VAL A 312 11.09 8.43 3.76
CA VAL A 312 9.89 8.71 4.56
C VAL A 312 9.05 7.43 4.71
N ILE A 313 8.84 6.71 3.60
CA ILE A 313 8.09 5.44 3.58
C ILE A 313 8.81 4.38 4.40
N GLU A 314 10.12 4.21 4.22
CA GLU A 314 10.94 3.25 4.99
C GLU A 314 10.84 3.54 6.49
N GLY A 315 11.05 4.79 6.89
CA GLY A 315 10.97 5.20 8.28
C GLY A 315 9.60 4.96 8.92
N LEU A 316 8.52 5.21 8.16
CA LEU A 316 7.16 4.93 8.61
C LEU A 316 6.89 3.43 8.71
N SER A 317 7.22 2.66 7.67
CA SER A 317 6.99 1.22 7.60
C SER A 317 7.75 0.47 8.70
N ALA A 318 9.04 0.74 8.86
CA ALA A 318 9.85 0.16 9.92
C ALA A 318 9.31 0.49 11.32
N LYS A 319 8.85 1.73 11.51
CA LYS A 319 8.21 2.17 12.76
C LYS A 319 6.91 1.41 13.03
N MET A 320 6.05 1.21 12.01
CA MET A 320 4.78 0.49 12.15
C MET A 320 5.00 -0.99 12.49
N ILE A 321 5.88 -1.67 11.75
CA ILE A 321 6.24 -3.07 12.02
C ILE A 321 6.77 -3.23 13.45
N ARG A 322 7.72 -2.40 13.85
CA ARG A 322 8.35 -2.47 15.17
C ARG A 322 7.36 -2.20 16.31
N ARG A 323 6.40 -1.29 16.12
CA ARG A 323 5.43 -0.90 17.16
C ARG A 323 4.21 -1.80 17.23
N HIS A 324 4.04 -2.72 16.28
CA HIS A 324 2.93 -3.68 16.23
C HIS A 324 3.42 -5.13 16.25
N PRO A 325 4.23 -5.55 17.25
CA PRO A 325 4.77 -6.91 17.32
C PRO A 325 3.69 -7.98 17.54
N HIS A 326 2.49 -7.58 17.88
CA HIS A 326 1.30 -8.45 17.97
C HIS A 326 0.67 -8.77 16.60
N VAL A 327 1.02 -8.00 15.55
CA VAL A 327 0.58 -8.24 14.16
C VAL A 327 1.72 -8.84 13.34
N PHE A 328 2.91 -8.26 13.42
CA PHE A 328 4.06 -8.60 12.58
C PHE A 328 5.09 -9.51 13.27
N GLY A 329 4.88 -9.87 14.53
CA GLY A 329 5.80 -10.69 15.32
C GLY A 329 5.08 -11.80 16.10
N SER A 330 5.70 -12.25 17.19
CA SER A 330 5.19 -13.37 18.02
C SER A 330 4.51 -12.94 19.32
N VAL A 331 4.43 -11.66 19.62
CA VAL A 331 3.78 -11.15 20.84
C VAL A 331 2.27 -11.21 20.66
N LYS A 332 1.55 -11.67 21.69
CA LYS A 332 0.08 -11.65 21.68
C LYS A 332 -0.42 -10.43 22.45
N ALA A 333 -1.48 -9.82 21.97
CA ALA A 333 -2.25 -8.80 22.68
C ALA A 333 -3.73 -9.09 22.47
N ASP A 334 -4.45 -9.29 23.57
CA ASP A 334 -5.84 -9.75 23.53
C ASP A 334 -6.85 -8.59 23.55
N ASN A 335 -6.38 -7.36 23.82
CA ASN A 335 -7.23 -6.16 23.86
C ASN A 335 -6.44 -4.88 23.52
N ALA A 336 -7.18 -3.79 23.22
CA ALA A 336 -6.61 -2.50 22.84
C ALA A 336 -5.72 -1.88 23.95
N GLU A 337 -6.03 -2.11 25.22
CA GLU A 337 -5.25 -1.57 26.33
C GLU A 337 -3.85 -2.18 26.42
N GLU A 338 -3.72 -3.47 26.12
CA GLU A 338 -2.42 -4.15 26.03
C GLU A 338 -1.60 -3.63 24.83
N VAL A 339 -2.25 -3.39 23.69
CA VAL A 339 -1.60 -2.78 22.53
C VAL A 339 -1.02 -1.42 22.89
N VAL A 340 -1.80 -0.55 23.53
CA VAL A 340 -1.36 0.80 23.97
C VAL A 340 -0.20 0.70 24.97
N ARG A 341 -0.24 -0.24 25.92
CA ARG A 341 0.86 -0.46 26.87
C ARG A 341 2.15 -0.87 26.18
N ASN A 342 2.09 -1.90 25.33
CA ASN A 342 3.23 -2.38 24.56
C ASN A 342 3.82 -1.27 23.69
N TRP A 343 2.97 -0.48 23.05
CA TRP A 343 3.39 0.65 22.23
C TRP A 343 4.12 1.74 23.04
N GLN A 344 3.67 2.02 24.27
CA GLN A 344 4.33 2.97 25.16
C GLN A 344 5.70 2.46 25.64
N GLU A 345 5.82 1.15 25.91
CA GLU A 345 7.10 0.54 26.30
C GLU A 345 8.10 0.57 25.15
N ILE A 346 7.68 0.21 23.94
CA ILE A 346 8.53 0.28 22.75
C ILE A 346 8.98 1.73 22.50
N LYS A 347 8.07 2.70 22.61
CA LYS A 347 8.42 4.14 22.50
C LYS A 347 9.44 4.60 23.54
N LYS A 348 9.42 4.04 24.75
CA LYS A 348 10.42 4.35 25.79
C LYS A 348 11.80 3.79 25.42
N LEU A 349 11.83 2.56 24.89
CA LEU A 349 13.07 1.91 24.44
C LEU A 349 13.70 2.64 23.23
N GLU A 350 12.87 3.12 22.29
CA GLU A 350 13.32 3.87 21.10
C GLU A 350 14.00 5.20 21.47
N LYS A 351 13.56 5.86 22.55
CA LYS A 351 14.08 7.20 22.94
C LYS A 351 15.44 7.16 23.63
N GLY A 352 15.99 5.99 23.93
CA GLY A 352 17.29 5.85 24.59
C GLY A 352 17.30 6.46 26.01
N GLU A 353 18.21 7.40 26.29
CA GLU A 353 18.34 8.05 27.59
C GLU A 353 17.03 8.69 28.07
N ALA A 354 16.76 8.57 29.36
CA ALA A 354 15.62 9.22 30.01
C ALA A 354 15.60 10.73 29.66
N PRO A 355 14.43 11.28 29.28
CA PRO A 355 14.34 12.68 28.88
C PRO A 355 14.85 13.56 29.99
N LYS A 356 15.70 14.55 29.66
CA LYS A 356 16.28 15.53 30.64
C LYS A 356 15.23 16.27 31.48
N SER A 357 13.97 16.28 31.04
CA SER A 357 12.80 16.80 31.73
C SER A 357 11.56 16.03 31.31
N LEU A 358 10.65 15.79 32.23
CA LEU A 358 9.36 15.15 31.99
C LEU A 358 8.56 15.83 30.86
N LEU A 359 8.66 17.13 30.75
CA LEU A 359 7.94 17.95 29.78
C LEU A 359 8.67 18.12 28.44
N SER A 360 9.94 17.71 28.31
CA SER A 360 10.76 17.90 27.11
C SER A 360 10.25 17.18 25.87
N GLY A 361 9.33 16.21 26.04
CA GLY A 361 8.72 15.50 24.91
C GLY A 361 7.43 16.12 24.40
N VAL A 362 7.02 17.32 24.82
CA VAL A 362 5.94 18.10 24.22
C VAL A 362 6.53 19.01 23.16
N SER A 363 6.09 18.85 21.91
CA SER A 363 6.61 19.65 20.80
C SER A 363 6.34 21.15 21.03
N LYS A 364 7.35 21.97 20.70
CA LYS A 364 7.18 23.42 20.70
C LYS A 364 6.38 23.94 19.51
N SER A 365 6.20 23.08 18.50
CA SER A 365 5.48 23.43 17.25
C SER A 365 3.98 23.17 17.33
N LEU A 366 3.47 22.60 18.43
CA LEU A 366 2.04 22.44 18.62
C LEU A 366 1.32 23.78 18.73
N PRO A 367 0.08 23.91 18.24
CA PRO A 367 -0.82 25.01 18.59
C PRO A 367 -0.87 25.21 20.11
N ASN A 368 -0.96 26.45 20.55
CA ASN A 368 -0.67 26.74 21.96
C ASN A 368 -1.68 26.14 22.94
N LEU A 369 -2.97 26.05 22.59
CA LEU A 369 -3.97 25.39 23.44
C LEU A 369 -3.70 23.89 23.54
N LEU A 370 -3.41 23.25 22.42
CA LEU A 370 -3.05 21.82 22.38
C LEU A 370 -1.75 21.56 23.15
N ARG A 371 -0.78 22.46 23.03
CA ARG A 371 0.47 22.36 23.78
C ARG A 371 0.25 22.47 25.30
N ALA A 372 -0.58 23.40 25.74
CA ALA A 372 -0.97 23.54 27.13
C ALA A 372 -1.65 22.27 27.66
N TYR A 373 -2.58 21.70 26.87
CA TYR A 373 -3.25 20.45 27.18
C TYR A 373 -2.26 19.28 27.35
N GLU A 374 -1.33 19.11 26.43
CA GLU A 374 -0.32 18.05 26.50
C GLU A 374 0.68 18.24 27.66
N LEU A 375 1.05 19.48 27.98
CA LEU A 375 1.89 19.78 29.15
C LEU A 375 1.19 19.34 30.43
N GLN A 376 -0.05 19.72 30.62
CA GLN A 376 -0.86 19.40 31.82
C GLN A 376 -1.12 17.89 31.89
N LYS A 377 -1.47 17.24 30.77
CA LYS A 377 -1.66 15.79 30.70
C LYS A 377 -0.41 15.00 31.08
N LYS A 378 0.78 15.50 30.73
CA LYS A 378 2.05 14.89 31.17
C LYS A 378 2.35 15.12 32.63
N ALA A 379 2.06 16.30 33.16
CA ALA A 379 2.21 16.61 34.59
C ALA A 379 1.29 15.73 35.45
N ALA A 380 0.05 15.56 35.00
CA ALA A 380 -0.93 14.69 35.66
C ALA A 380 -0.46 13.22 35.77
N LYS A 381 0.17 12.66 34.71
CA LYS A 381 0.68 11.28 34.70
C LYS A 381 1.74 10.98 35.78
N VAL A 382 2.39 11.99 36.33
CA VAL A 382 3.39 11.84 37.40
C VAL A 382 2.86 12.26 38.77
N GLY A 383 1.54 12.43 38.87
CA GLY A 383 0.87 12.77 40.13
C GLY A 383 0.79 14.27 40.43
N PHE A 384 1.20 15.15 39.49
CA PHE A 384 0.99 16.58 39.61
C PHE A 384 -0.36 16.96 39.02
N ASP A 385 -1.43 16.63 39.77
CA ASP A 385 -2.82 16.83 39.36
C ASP A 385 -3.75 16.94 40.57
N TRP A 386 -4.90 17.55 40.33
CA TRP A 386 -5.99 17.57 41.33
C TRP A 386 -6.81 16.27 41.24
N GLN A 387 -7.55 15.95 42.33
CA GLN A 387 -8.36 14.74 42.38
C GLN A 387 -9.67 14.84 41.58
N ASP A 388 -10.20 16.03 41.41
CA ASP A 388 -11.42 16.33 40.67
C ASP A 388 -11.35 17.71 39.99
N ILE A 389 -12.39 18.04 39.22
CA ILE A 389 -12.47 19.26 38.41
C ILE A 389 -12.66 20.54 39.24
N THR A 390 -13.13 20.44 40.48
CA THR A 390 -13.55 21.60 41.31
C THR A 390 -12.39 22.60 41.51
N PRO A 391 -11.18 22.18 41.93
CA PRO A 391 -10.07 23.11 42.05
C PRO A 391 -9.63 23.75 40.73
N ALA A 392 -9.80 23.03 39.57
CA ALA A 392 -9.51 23.59 38.26
C ALA A 392 -10.47 24.74 37.91
N LEU A 393 -11.76 24.59 38.24
CA LEU A 393 -12.75 25.66 38.06
C LEU A 393 -12.52 26.82 39.01
N GLU A 394 -12.07 26.57 40.25
CA GLU A 394 -11.69 27.61 41.20
C GLU A 394 -10.49 28.40 40.70
N LYS A 395 -9.50 27.71 40.09
CA LYS A 395 -8.33 28.38 39.50
C LYS A 395 -8.70 29.29 38.34
N VAL A 396 -9.65 28.90 37.48
CA VAL A 396 -10.19 29.78 36.43
C VAL A 396 -10.75 31.09 37.02
N LYS A 397 -11.49 31.02 38.15
CA LYS A 397 -12.05 32.21 38.80
C LYS A 397 -10.95 33.09 39.42
N GLU A 398 -9.93 32.47 39.98
CA GLU A 398 -8.75 33.16 40.53
C GLU A 398 -8.03 33.94 39.42
N GLU A 399 -7.64 33.29 38.32
CA GLU A 399 -6.96 33.91 37.18
C GLU A 399 -7.82 35.02 36.53
N LEU A 400 -9.14 34.84 36.47
CA LEU A 400 -10.05 35.86 35.95
C LEU A 400 -10.00 37.13 36.84
N LEU A 401 -10.01 36.97 38.17
CA LEU A 401 -9.91 38.07 39.10
C LEU A 401 -8.56 38.77 39.04
N GLU A 402 -7.46 38.03 38.89
CA GLU A 402 -6.12 38.58 38.70
C GLU A 402 -6.03 39.39 37.41
N PHE A 403 -6.55 38.88 36.32
CA PHE A 403 -6.66 39.58 35.05
C PHE A 403 -7.51 40.87 35.17
N GLU A 404 -8.70 40.82 35.82
CA GLU A 404 -9.56 42.00 36.04
C GLU A 404 -8.87 43.10 36.83
N ASN A 405 -8.06 42.74 37.83
CA ASN A 405 -7.30 43.70 38.65
C ASN A 405 -6.25 44.48 37.85
N GLU A 406 -5.66 43.85 36.82
CA GLU A 406 -4.65 44.47 35.99
C GLU A 406 -5.23 45.30 34.82
N LEU A 407 -6.55 45.26 34.56
CA LEU A 407 -7.18 45.99 33.44
C LEU A 407 -7.20 47.51 33.61
N ASN A 408 -7.12 48.02 34.85
CA ASN A 408 -7.36 49.45 35.14
C ASN A 408 -6.08 50.26 35.31
N GLY A 409 -4.92 49.82 34.81
CA GLY A 409 -3.63 50.37 35.12
C GLY A 409 -2.84 51.04 34.01
N SER A 410 -1.61 51.44 34.35
CA SER A 410 -0.58 52.02 33.48
C SER A 410 -0.11 51.02 32.37
N ASP A 411 0.72 51.48 31.42
CA ASP A 411 1.26 50.62 30.36
C ASP A 411 2.11 49.44 30.90
N GLU A 412 2.72 49.56 32.07
CA GLU A 412 3.34 48.42 32.78
C GLU A 412 2.31 47.39 33.22
N GLN A 413 1.14 47.79 33.68
CA GLN A 413 0.04 46.90 34.08
C GLN A 413 -0.59 46.21 32.89
N LYS A 414 -0.60 46.81 31.69
CA LYS A 414 -1.02 46.09 30.46
C LYS A 414 -0.10 44.91 30.10
N LEU A 415 1.18 44.99 30.46
CA LEU A 415 2.10 43.87 30.26
C LEU A 415 1.82 42.73 31.24
N LEU A 416 1.45 43.06 32.49
CA LEU A 416 1.02 42.11 33.51
C LEU A 416 -0.32 41.47 33.10
N ALA A 417 -1.29 42.26 32.66
CA ALA A 417 -2.57 41.78 32.17
C ALA A 417 -2.42 40.75 31.03
N LYS A 418 -1.39 40.87 30.17
CA LYS A 418 -1.07 39.86 29.15
C LYS A 418 -0.64 38.53 29.78
N GLY A 419 0.10 38.56 30.88
CA GLY A 419 0.50 37.37 31.63
C GLY A 419 -0.74 36.64 32.18
N GLU A 420 -1.54 37.40 32.97
CA GLU A 420 -2.77 36.88 33.58
C GLU A 420 -3.78 36.34 32.57
N PHE A 421 -3.91 36.97 31.40
CA PHE A 421 -4.71 36.43 30.30
C PHE A 421 -4.17 35.08 29.79
N GLY A 422 -2.85 34.92 29.72
CA GLY A 422 -2.21 33.64 29.38
C GLY A 422 -2.50 32.56 30.43
N ASP A 423 -2.43 32.90 31.72
CA ASP A 423 -2.68 31.99 32.83
C ASP A 423 -4.17 31.61 32.90
N LEU A 424 -5.08 32.55 32.63
CA LEU A 424 -6.50 32.27 32.48
C LEU A 424 -6.78 31.26 31.34
N LEU A 425 -6.18 31.44 30.16
CA LEU A 425 -6.30 30.47 29.05
C LEU A 425 -5.74 29.10 29.45
N PHE A 426 -4.62 29.06 30.14
CA PHE A 426 -4.00 27.82 30.62
C PHE A 426 -4.90 27.09 31.64
N ALA A 427 -5.55 27.85 32.54
CA ALA A 427 -6.52 27.32 33.49
C ALA A 427 -7.77 26.74 32.80
N PHE A 428 -8.31 27.42 31.76
CA PHE A 428 -9.40 26.86 30.93
C PHE A 428 -9.00 25.56 30.24
N VAL A 429 -7.78 25.48 29.70
CA VAL A 429 -7.30 24.23 29.07
C VAL A 429 -7.24 23.10 30.10
N ASN A 430 -6.93 23.39 31.38
CA ASN A 430 -6.95 22.37 32.42
C ASN A 430 -8.36 21.85 32.72
N VAL A 431 -9.35 22.72 32.73
CA VAL A 431 -10.77 22.32 32.85
C VAL A 431 -11.17 21.43 31.65
N ALA A 432 -10.79 21.83 30.43
CA ALA A 432 -11.03 21.03 29.24
C ALA A 432 -10.42 19.63 29.35
N ARG A 433 -9.21 19.49 29.88
CA ARG A 433 -8.52 18.21 30.11
C ARG A 433 -9.29 17.31 31.10
N PHE A 434 -9.86 17.87 32.18
CA PHE A 434 -10.67 17.08 33.12
C PHE A 434 -11.96 16.55 32.48
N LEU A 435 -12.48 17.24 31.47
CA LEU A 435 -13.68 16.84 30.72
C LEU A 435 -13.36 16.03 29.47
N ASP A 436 -12.08 15.72 29.23
CA ASP A 436 -11.59 15.06 28.01
C ASP A 436 -11.98 15.81 26.72
N ILE A 437 -12.05 17.16 26.80
CA ILE A 437 -12.33 18.06 25.68
C ILE A 437 -10.99 18.50 25.07
N HIS A 438 -10.86 18.39 23.76
CA HIS A 438 -9.73 18.97 23.02
C HIS A 438 -9.93 20.49 22.83
N PRO A 439 -9.13 21.35 23.50
CA PRO A 439 -9.43 22.78 23.53
C PRO A 439 -9.23 23.47 22.17
N GLU A 440 -8.32 23.01 21.33
CA GLU A 440 -8.09 23.53 19.98
C GLU A 440 -9.30 23.23 19.07
N GLU A 441 -9.79 22.00 19.11
CA GLU A 441 -10.96 21.52 18.36
C GLU A 441 -12.25 22.25 18.81
N ALA A 442 -12.46 22.38 20.11
CA ALA A 442 -13.61 23.12 20.66
C ALA A 442 -13.62 24.60 20.25
N LEU A 443 -12.44 25.22 20.12
CA LEU A 443 -12.33 26.59 19.63
C LEU A 443 -12.58 26.66 18.12
N PHE A 444 -12.08 25.70 17.37
CA PHE A 444 -12.33 25.57 15.92
C PHE A 444 -13.84 25.48 15.65
N GLU A 445 -14.57 24.54 16.28
CA GLU A 445 -16.01 24.41 16.14
C GLU A 445 -16.76 25.72 16.47
N THR A 446 -16.25 26.47 17.44
CA THR A 446 -16.84 27.74 17.83
C THR A 446 -16.60 28.82 16.77
N ASN A 447 -15.44 28.84 16.13
CA ASN A 447 -15.14 29.73 15.02
C ASN A 447 -16.06 29.45 13.84
N GLU A 448 -16.23 28.18 13.46
CA GLU A 448 -17.12 27.78 12.38
C GLU A 448 -18.60 28.13 12.68
N LYS A 449 -19.02 27.91 13.90
CA LYS A 449 -20.36 28.36 14.35
C LYS A 449 -20.52 29.87 14.24
N PHE A 450 -19.49 30.65 14.59
CA PHE A 450 -19.50 32.10 14.44
C PHE A 450 -19.63 32.50 12.95
N ILE A 451 -18.85 31.89 12.07
CA ILE A 451 -18.87 32.14 10.62
C ILE A 451 -20.26 31.84 10.05
N ARG A 452 -20.84 30.67 10.34
CA ARG A 452 -22.17 30.31 9.87
C ARG A 452 -23.24 31.34 10.28
N ARG A 453 -23.20 31.79 11.55
CA ARG A 453 -24.13 32.80 12.05
C ARG A 453 -23.91 34.17 11.41
N PHE A 454 -22.64 34.54 11.23
CA PHE A 454 -22.30 35.83 10.63
C PHE A 454 -22.69 35.88 9.15
N ASN A 455 -22.51 34.80 8.39
CA ASN A 455 -23.01 34.66 7.01
C ASN A 455 -24.53 34.90 6.94
N TYR A 456 -25.30 34.41 7.91
CA TYR A 456 -26.72 34.70 8.00
C TYR A 456 -27.01 36.20 8.22
N VAL A 457 -26.20 36.84 9.09
CA VAL A 457 -26.30 38.31 9.30
C VAL A 457 -25.97 39.05 7.99
N GLU A 458 -24.94 38.63 7.26
CA GLU A 458 -24.62 39.23 5.95
C GLU A 458 -25.76 39.10 4.94
N GLU A 459 -26.38 37.92 4.86
CA GLU A 459 -27.55 37.71 3.98
C GLU A 459 -28.72 38.65 4.34
N LYS A 460 -28.97 38.82 5.62
CA LYS A 460 -30.02 39.74 6.11
C LYS A 460 -29.72 41.20 5.79
N VAL A 461 -28.45 41.60 5.98
CA VAL A 461 -27.98 42.96 5.61
C VAL A 461 -28.14 43.17 4.11
N LYS A 462 -27.66 42.24 3.28
CA LYS A 462 -27.86 42.29 1.81
C LYS A 462 -29.34 42.40 1.43
N GLY A 463 -30.19 41.64 2.08
CA GLY A 463 -31.63 41.64 1.85
C GLY A 463 -32.34 42.94 2.28
N SER A 464 -31.76 43.70 3.23
CA SER A 464 -32.29 44.98 3.69
C SER A 464 -32.05 46.15 2.70
N GLY A 465 -31.14 45.97 1.72
CA GLY A 465 -30.73 47.04 0.81
C GLY A 465 -29.86 48.12 1.43
N LYS A 466 -29.41 47.95 2.67
CA LYS A 466 -28.54 48.88 3.41
C LYS A 466 -27.13 48.32 3.53
N ALA A 467 -26.11 49.18 3.66
CA ALA A 467 -24.77 48.77 4.00
C ALA A 467 -24.64 48.41 5.49
N PHE A 468 -23.67 47.57 5.85
CA PHE A 468 -23.40 47.22 7.25
C PHE A 468 -23.31 48.44 8.18
N ALA A 469 -22.63 49.50 7.74
CA ALA A 469 -22.45 50.75 8.50
C ALA A 469 -23.74 51.53 8.73
N GLU A 470 -24.84 51.21 8.04
CA GLU A 470 -26.11 51.85 8.23
C GLU A 470 -27.06 51.09 9.20
N HIS A 471 -26.56 49.94 9.70
CA HIS A 471 -27.23 49.17 10.73
C HIS A 471 -26.70 49.49 12.11
N THR A 472 -27.58 49.57 13.10
CA THR A 472 -27.14 49.65 14.49
C THR A 472 -26.72 48.27 15.00
N LEU A 473 -25.88 48.26 16.08
CA LEU A 473 -25.47 46.99 16.70
C LEU A 473 -26.71 46.15 17.13
N GLU A 474 -27.74 46.81 17.67
CA GLU A 474 -29.00 46.16 18.10
C GLU A 474 -29.72 45.48 16.94
N SER A 475 -29.69 46.08 15.73
CA SER A 475 -30.30 45.48 14.57
C SER A 475 -29.50 44.28 14.00
N LEU A 476 -28.21 44.35 14.07
CA LEU A 476 -27.33 43.24 13.72
C LEU A 476 -27.44 42.06 14.73
N ASP A 477 -27.56 42.39 16.02
CA ASP A 477 -27.75 41.41 17.09
C ASP A 477 -29.09 40.68 16.99
N GLN A 478 -30.13 41.35 16.51
CA GLN A 478 -31.39 40.67 16.16
C GLN A 478 -31.23 39.64 15.06
N PHE A 479 -30.47 39.94 14.00
CA PHE A 479 -30.17 38.96 12.96
C PHE A 479 -29.33 37.79 13.49
N TRP A 480 -28.41 38.07 14.40
CA TRP A 480 -27.59 37.07 15.09
C TRP A 480 -28.44 36.13 15.97
N ASP A 481 -29.42 36.69 16.69
CA ASP A 481 -30.34 35.89 17.50
C ASP A 481 -31.32 35.08 16.63
N GLU A 482 -31.72 35.61 15.49
CA GLU A 482 -32.46 34.82 14.49
C GLU A 482 -31.67 33.62 13.98
N ALA A 483 -30.32 33.79 13.74
CA ALA A 483 -29.43 32.71 13.35
C ALA A 483 -29.37 31.61 14.42
N LYS A 484 -29.25 31.99 15.71
CA LYS A 484 -29.25 31.03 16.85
C LYS A 484 -30.57 30.23 16.88
N LEU A 485 -31.74 30.90 16.71
CA LEU A 485 -33.05 30.26 16.70
C LEU A 485 -33.23 29.27 15.55
N LYS A 486 -32.50 29.45 14.46
CA LYS A 486 -32.47 28.54 13.31
C LYS A 486 -31.50 27.37 13.49
N GLY A 487 -30.74 27.32 14.59
CA GLY A 487 -29.81 26.25 14.87
C GLY A 487 -28.44 26.40 14.15
N LEU A 488 -28.16 27.60 13.62
CA LEU A 488 -26.88 27.90 12.97
C LEU A 488 -25.76 28.10 14.00
#